data_d6255ec8f7d72627e9195b4b2d86d238
#
_entry.id   d6255ec8f7d72627e9195b4b2d86d238
#
_cell.length_a   1.000
_cell.length_b   1.000
_cell.length_c   1.000
_cell.angle_alpha   90.00
_cell.angle_beta   90.00
_cell.angle_gamma   90.00
#
_symmetry.space_group_name_H-M   'P 1'
#
loop_
_entity.id
_entity.type
_entity.pdbx_description
1 polymer ?
#
loop_
_entity_poly.entity_id
_entity_poly.type
_entity_poly.pdbx_seq_one_letter_code
_entity_poly.pdbx_strand_id
1 'polypeptide(L)' 'MSANERIDIDPAIMQGKPIIKGTRIPVQLLLRKLGEGATQSDLLDAYPNLRPEDIRAAMAYAA' A
#
# COMPACT_ATOMS: atom_id res chain seq x y z
N MET A 1 -6.20 -12.65 -8.98
CA MET A 1 -7.08 -11.53 -8.63
C MET A 1 -6.36 -10.21 -8.82
N SER A 2 -7.03 -9.30 -9.48
CA SER A 2 -6.39 -8.05 -9.89
C SER A 2 -5.93 -7.19 -8.73
N ALA A 3 -6.63 -7.18 -7.61
CA ALA A 3 -6.25 -6.37 -6.46
C ALA A 3 -4.86 -6.73 -5.94
N ASN A 4 -4.47 -7.99 -6.06
CA ASN A 4 -3.20 -8.46 -5.54
C ASN A 4 -2.03 -8.25 -6.50
N GLU A 5 -2.31 -7.81 -7.72
CA GLU A 5 -1.23 -7.55 -8.68
C GLU A 5 -0.36 -6.38 -8.27
N ARG A 6 -0.90 -5.49 -7.45
CA ARG A 6 -0.16 -4.33 -6.96
C ARG A 6 0.46 -4.55 -5.59
N ILE A 7 0.22 -5.70 -5.02
CA ILE A 7 0.77 -6.06 -3.71
C ILE A 7 1.85 -7.11 -3.92
N ASP A 8 3.01 -6.86 -3.37
CA ASP A 8 4.14 -7.77 -3.48
C ASP A 8 4.50 -8.30 -2.09
N ILE A 9 4.81 -9.58 -2.02
CA ILE A 9 5.27 -10.19 -0.77
C ILE A 9 6.57 -10.90 -1.09
N ASP A 10 7.68 -10.29 -0.70
CA ASP A 10 9.01 -10.83 -0.95
C ASP A 10 9.69 -11.05 0.41
N PRO A 11 10.05 -12.29 0.75
CA PRO A 11 10.70 -12.56 2.04
C PRO A 11 11.98 -11.76 2.24
N ALA A 12 12.63 -11.33 1.19
CA ALA A 12 13.86 -10.54 1.27
C ALA A 12 13.59 -9.06 1.53
N ILE A 13 12.32 -8.63 1.42
CA ILE A 13 11.95 -7.23 1.60
C ILE A 13 10.97 -7.16 2.77
N MET A 14 11.27 -6.30 3.74
CA MET A 14 10.42 -6.04 4.90
C MET A 14 10.01 -7.32 5.63
N GLN A 15 10.88 -8.33 5.59
CA GLN A 15 10.65 -9.61 6.26
C GLN A 15 9.37 -10.30 5.78
N GLY A 16 9.06 -10.14 4.51
CA GLY A 16 7.91 -10.80 3.92
C GLY A 16 6.58 -10.08 4.14
N LYS A 17 6.61 -8.86 4.65
CA LYS A 17 5.38 -8.08 4.80
C LYS A 17 4.88 -7.61 3.44
N PRO A 18 3.55 -7.55 3.24
CA PRO A 18 3.00 -7.03 1.99
C PRO A 18 3.41 -5.58 1.76
N ILE A 19 3.88 -5.29 0.56
CA ILE A 19 4.25 -3.93 0.16
C ILE A 19 3.58 -3.61 -1.16
N ILE A 20 3.51 -2.33 -1.47
CA ILE A 20 3.03 -1.88 -2.78
C ILE A 20 4.11 -2.18 -3.80
N LYS A 21 3.75 -2.88 -4.85
CA LYS A 21 4.67 -3.34 -5.88
C LYS A 21 5.42 -2.16 -6.50
N GLY A 22 6.72 -2.33 -6.67
CA GLY A 22 7.55 -1.28 -7.22
C GLY A 22 7.98 -0.22 -6.22
N THR A 23 7.57 -0.38 -4.98
CA THR A 23 7.95 0.54 -3.90
C THR A 23 8.39 -0.26 -2.69
N ARG A 24 8.77 0.43 -1.62
CA ARG A 24 9.01 -0.20 -0.33
C ARG A 24 7.98 0.24 0.71
N ILE A 25 6.80 0.66 0.24
CA ILE A 25 5.73 1.15 1.11
C ILE A 25 4.93 -0.04 1.60
N PRO A 26 4.95 -0.34 2.91
CA PRO A 26 4.14 -1.44 3.44
C PRO A 26 2.65 -1.13 3.33
N VAL A 27 1.87 -2.12 2.93
CA VAL A 27 0.42 -2.00 2.89
C VAL A 27 -0.11 -1.59 4.27
N GLN A 28 0.46 -2.20 5.31
CA GLN A 28 0.06 -1.94 6.69
C GLN A 28 0.20 -0.46 7.06
N LEU A 29 1.25 0.20 6.55
CA LEU A 29 1.47 1.63 6.81
C LEU A 29 0.34 2.46 6.22
N LEU A 30 -0.05 2.16 4.98
CA LEU A 30 -1.13 2.90 4.32
C LEU A 30 -2.45 2.73 5.07
N LEU A 31 -2.75 1.50 5.47
CA LEU A 31 -3.99 1.22 6.20
C LEU A 31 -4.04 1.93 7.53
N ARG A 32 -2.90 1.97 8.23
CA ARG A 32 -2.83 2.66 9.51
C ARG A 32 -3.06 4.15 9.35
N LYS A 33 -2.43 4.76 8.34
CA LYS A 33 -2.59 6.19 8.11
C LYS A 33 -4.04 6.55 7.75
N LEU A 34 -4.67 5.71 6.93
CA LEU A 34 -6.08 5.92 6.61
C LEU A 34 -6.95 5.81 7.85
N GLY A 35 -6.64 4.84 8.73
CA GLY A 35 -7.36 4.70 10.00
C GLY A 35 -7.14 5.87 10.94
N GLU A 36 -6.03 6.59 10.79
CA GLU A 36 -5.74 7.78 11.59
C GLU A 36 -6.37 9.05 11.02
N GLY A 37 -7.06 8.95 9.89
CA GLY A 37 -7.74 10.07 9.30
C GLY A 37 -7.07 10.68 8.08
N ALA A 38 -5.96 10.11 7.61
CA ALA A 38 -5.32 10.61 6.39
C ALA A 38 -6.22 10.36 5.20
N THR A 39 -6.26 11.32 4.28
CA THR A 39 -7.01 11.15 3.04
C THR A 39 -6.12 10.51 1.99
N GLN A 40 -6.77 10.05 0.92
CA GLN A 40 -6.03 9.53 -0.23
C GLN A 40 -5.07 10.58 -0.77
N SER A 41 -5.53 11.83 -0.84
CA SER A 41 -4.70 12.94 -1.30
C SER A 41 -3.46 13.13 -0.42
N ASP A 42 -3.64 13.00 0.90
CA ASP A 42 -2.50 13.10 1.83
C ASP A 42 -1.45 12.05 1.52
N LEU A 43 -1.88 10.84 1.25
CA LEU A 43 -0.95 9.74 0.97
C LEU A 43 -0.24 9.93 -0.36
N LEU A 44 -0.95 10.40 -1.37
CA LEU A 44 -0.35 10.64 -2.68
C LEU A 44 0.68 11.75 -2.63
N ASP A 45 0.46 12.77 -1.79
CA ASP A 45 1.43 13.83 -1.57
C ASP A 45 2.66 13.33 -0.84
N ALA A 46 2.47 12.50 0.17
CA ALA A 46 3.57 12.02 1.00
C ALA A 46 4.44 11.00 0.27
N TYR A 47 3.86 10.24 -0.64
CA TYR A 47 4.55 9.17 -1.35
C TYR A 47 4.40 9.36 -2.85
N PRO A 48 5.34 10.08 -3.50
CA PRO A 48 5.20 10.43 -4.93
C PRO A 48 5.08 9.23 -5.86
N ASN A 49 5.60 8.07 -5.44
CA ASN A 49 5.53 6.85 -6.26
C ASN A 49 4.22 6.11 -6.11
N LEU A 50 3.38 6.55 -5.19
CA LEU A 50 2.11 5.90 -4.92
C LEU A 50 1.06 6.37 -5.92
N ARG A 51 0.17 5.46 -6.29
CA ARG A 51 -0.93 5.76 -7.22
C ARG A 51 -2.26 5.48 -6.54
N PRO A 52 -3.36 6.12 -6.98
CA PRO A 52 -4.68 5.84 -6.40
C PRO A 52 -5.04 4.36 -6.45
N GLU A 53 -4.65 3.68 -7.52
CA GLU A 53 -4.89 2.25 -7.66
C GLU A 53 -4.20 1.45 -6.56
N ASP A 54 -3.04 1.91 -6.12
CA ASP A 54 -2.29 1.24 -5.06
C ASP A 54 -3.04 1.31 -3.74
N ILE A 55 -3.65 2.46 -3.46
CA ILE A 55 -4.42 2.62 -2.23
C ILE A 55 -5.65 1.72 -2.26
N ARG A 56 -6.33 1.65 -3.40
CA ARG A 56 -7.48 0.75 -3.53
C ARG A 56 -7.06 -0.72 -3.37
N ALA A 57 -5.91 -1.08 -3.92
CA ALA A 57 -5.39 -2.44 -3.77
C ALA A 57 -5.08 -2.76 -2.32
N ALA A 58 -4.52 -1.80 -1.58
CA ALA A 58 -4.22 -1.99 -0.16
C ALA A 58 -5.51 -2.24 0.63
N MET A 59 -6.54 -1.45 0.36
CA MET A 59 -7.82 -1.62 1.04
C MET A 59 -8.47 -2.95 0.69
N ALA A 60 -8.40 -3.36 -0.57
CA ALA A 60 -8.94 -4.64 -1.00
C ALA A 60 -8.17 -5.80 -0.37
N TYR A 61 -6.88 -5.66 -0.21
CA TYR A 61 -6.05 -6.68 0.41
C TYR A 61 -6.45 -6.90 1.87
N ALA A 62 -6.81 -5.82 2.55
CA ALA A 62 -7.17 -5.88 3.97
C ALA A 62 -8.58 -6.42 4.20
N ALA A 63 -9.40 -6.42 3.17
CA ALA A 63 -10.81 -6.81 3.30
C ALA A 63 -10.98 -8.32 3.56
#